data_571857eb1b00a6d8922813c3c5a6797d
#
_entry.id   571857eb1b00a6d8922813c3c5a6797d
#
_cell.length_a   1.000
_cell.length_b   1.000
_cell.length_c   1.000
_cell.angle_alpha   90.00
_cell.angle_beta   90.00
_cell.angle_gamma   90.00
#
_symmetry.space_group_name_H-M   'P 1'
#
loop_
_entity.id
_entity.type
_entity.pdbx_description
1 polymer ?
#
loop_
_entity_poly.entity_id
_entity_poly.type
_entity_poly.pdbx_seq_one_letter_code
_entity_poly.pdbx_strand_id
1 'polypeptide(L)'
;PGVIEAALLADGVPADKLYPLDLDRAFKKLDTIKSDIIWWSGGAQSQQLLASAEAPFGSVWNGRMTALAQSGINVETSWEQNITAADALVVPKGSKNKEAAMQFIALATSPEAQADLAKITGYAPINLDSPKMMDPELAKTLPDAQTASQVNADMNYWAENRDAIGERWYAWQAK
;
A
#
# COMPACT_ATOMS: atom_id res chain seq x y z
N PRO A 1 -0.72 -4.48 6.47
CA PRO A 1 -1.14 -5.36 5.36
C PRO A 1 -0.12 -5.40 4.23
N GLY A 2 -0.23 -6.41 3.38
CA GLY A 2 0.52 -6.55 2.13
C GLY A 2 1.38 -7.81 2.07
N VAL A 3 2.38 -7.93 2.91
CA VAL A 3 3.37 -9.04 2.81
C VAL A 3 2.77 -10.40 3.13
N ILE A 4 1.91 -10.49 4.13
CA ILE A 4 1.25 -11.76 4.52
C ILE A 4 0.27 -12.20 3.42
N GLU A 5 -0.54 -11.27 2.91
CA GLU A 5 -1.45 -11.51 1.80
C GLU A 5 -0.68 -11.96 0.54
N ALA A 6 0.41 -11.26 0.20
CA ALA A 6 1.25 -11.61 -0.95
C ALA A 6 1.84 -13.01 -0.81
N ALA A 7 2.29 -13.40 0.38
CA ALA A 7 2.81 -14.74 0.64
C ALA A 7 1.74 -15.82 0.43
N LEU A 8 0.51 -15.58 0.91
CA LEU A 8 -0.61 -16.50 0.74
C LEU A 8 -1.05 -16.62 -0.73
N LEU A 9 -1.13 -15.51 -1.44
CA LEU A 9 -1.41 -15.49 -2.88
C LEU A 9 -0.35 -16.28 -3.65
N ALA A 10 0.94 -16.04 -3.36
CA ALA A 10 2.05 -16.77 -3.96
C ALA A 10 2.07 -18.26 -3.62
N ASP A 11 1.42 -18.66 -2.53
CA ASP A 11 1.22 -20.07 -2.15
C ASP A 11 -0.09 -20.65 -2.69
N GLY A 12 -0.78 -19.93 -3.58
CA GLY A 12 -1.96 -20.39 -4.29
C GLY A 12 -3.28 -20.26 -3.51
N VAL A 13 -3.32 -19.44 -2.46
CA VAL A 13 -4.59 -19.12 -1.79
C VAL A 13 -5.38 -18.16 -2.67
N PRO A 14 -6.63 -18.48 -3.03
CA PRO A 14 -7.46 -17.57 -3.81
C PRO A 14 -7.70 -16.24 -3.09
N ALA A 15 -7.75 -15.14 -3.83
CA ALA A 15 -7.91 -13.80 -3.28
C ALA A 15 -9.18 -13.64 -2.40
N ASP A 16 -10.26 -14.31 -2.76
CA ASP A 16 -11.52 -14.33 -2.01
C ASP A 16 -11.50 -15.21 -0.74
N LYS A 17 -10.39 -15.92 -0.49
CA LYS A 17 -10.19 -16.82 0.66
C LYS A 17 -8.98 -16.47 1.51
N LEU A 18 -8.46 -15.27 1.40
CA LEU A 18 -7.28 -14.83 2.16
C LEU A 18 -7.58 -14.70 3.66
N TYR A 19 -8.77 -14.23 4.00
CA TYR A 19 -9.11 -13.96 5.39
C TYR A 19 -10.04 -15.02 5.99
N PRO A 20 -9.80 -15.44 7.26
CA PRO A 20 -8.72 -15.00 8.14
C PRO A 20 -7.34 -15.46 7.62
N LEU A 21 -6.29 -14.63 7.83
CA LEU A 21 -4.94 -14.94 7.34
C LEU A 21 -4.35 -16.18 8.02
N ASP A 22 -3.95 -17.18 7.23
CA ASP A 22 -3.17 -18.34 7.72
C ASP A 22 -1.70 -17.94 7.86
N LEU A 23 -1.33 -17.49 9.05
CA LEU A 23 0.02 -17.01 9.34
C LEU A 23 1.08 -18.10 9.27
N ASP A 24 0.76 -19.36 9.65
CA ASP A 24 1.71 -20.47 9.58
C ASP A 24 2.07 -20.77 8.14
N ARG A 25 1.06 -20.80 7.27
CA ARG A 25 1.22 -20.98 5.83
C ARG A 25 2.00 -19.83 5.20
N ALA A 26 1.67 -18.59 5.55
CA ALA A 26 2.34 -17.40 5.04
C ALA A 26 3.83 -17.40 5.43
N PHE A 27 4.17 -17.64 6.70
CA PHE A 27 5.56 -17.68 7.15
C PHE A 27 6.34 -18.84 6.51
N LYS A 28 5.74 -20.02 6.37
CA LYS A 28 6.37 -21.13 5.64
C LYS A 28 6.69 -20.76 4.19
N LYS A 29 5.81 -20.00 3.54
CA LYS A 29 6.07 -19.49 2.19
C LYS A 29 7.21 -18.46 2.17
N LEU A 30 7.21 -17.52 3.10
CA LEU A 30 8.26 -16.51 3.24
C LEU A 30 9.62 -17.13 3.61
N ASP A 31 9.66 -18.23 4.36
CA ASP A 31 10.91 -18.95 4.68
C ASP A 31 11.65 -19.39 3.41
N THR A 32 10.95 -19.63 2.32
CA THR A 32 11.58 -20.06 1.05
C THR A 32 12.43 -18.98 0.38
N ILE A 33 12.24 -17.70 0.76
CA ILE A 33 12.95 -16.56 0.20
C ILE A 33 13.61 -15.68 1.26
N LYS A 34 13.50 -16.05 2.54
CA LYS A 34 13.88 -15.21 3.68
C LYS A 34 15.33 -14.74 3.62
N SER A 35 16.25 -15.58 3.16
CA SER A 35 17.68 -15.26 3.03
C SER A 35 17.96 -14.18 1.95
N ASP A 36 17.05 -14.02 1.01
CA ASP A 36 17.21 -13.11 -0.13
C ASP A 36 16.45 -11.80 0.06
N ILE A 37 15.78 -11.63 1.22
CA ILE A 37 14.99 -10.43 1.50
C ILE A 37 15.85 -9.36 2.15
N ILE A 38 15.86 -8.17 1.54
CA ILE A 38 16.36 -6.95 2.17
C ILE A 38 15.18 -6.22 2.82
N TRP A 39 15.21 -6.14 4.16
CA TRP A 39 14.14 -5.53 4.92
C TRP A 39 14.27 -4.00 4.93
N TRP A 40 13.16 -3.32 4.74
CA TRP A 40 13.10 -1.87 4.88
C TRP A 40 12.05 -1.46 5.91
N SER A 41 12.27 -0.34 6.60
CA SER A 41 11.38 0.18 7.63
C SER A 41 10.72 1.52 7.26
N GLY A 42 11.14 2.14 6.18
CA GLY A 42 10.61 3.41 5.73
C GLY A 42 10.65 3.58 4.22
N GLY A 43 9.67 4.33 3.67
CA GLY A 43 9.50 4.47 2.23
C GLY A 43 10.73 5.07 1.50
N ALA A 44 11.49 5.94 2.15
CA ALA A 44 12.73 6.49 1.58
C ALA A 44 13.80 5.40 1.39
N GLN A 45 13.90 4.45 2.34
CA GLN A 45 14.82 3.33 2.25
C GLN A 45 14.42 2.39 1.11
N SER A 46 13.13 2.02 1.00
CA SER A 46 12.67 1.16 -0.09
C SER A 46 12.90 1.80 -1.47
N GLN A 47 12.70 3.11 -1.57
CA GLN A 47 12.98 3.87 -2.79
C GLN A 47 14.48 3.83 -3.13
N GLN A 48 15.37 3.99 -2.15
CA GLN A 48 16.81 3.95 -2.37
C GLN A 48 17.30 2.58 -2.83
N LEU A 49 16.80 1.50 -2.23
CA LEU A 49 17.14 0.12 -2.62
C LEU A 49 16.83 -0.17 -4.09
N LEU A 50 15.69 0.32 -4.59
CA LEU A 50 15.32 0.19 -6.00
C LEU A 50 16.16 1.12 -6.89
N ALA A 51 16.38 2.38 -6.46
CA ALA A 51 17.14 3.36 -7.24
C ALA A 51 18.60 2.94 -7.46
N SER A 52 19.22 2.30 -6.47
CA SER A 52 20.59 1.78 -6.56
C SER A 52 20.70 0.41 -7.21
N ALA A 53 19.58 -0.20 -7.57
CA ALA A 53 19.51 -1.59 -8.04
C ALA A 53 20.08 -2.63 -7.05
N GLU A 54 20.22 -2.28 -5.77
CA GLU A 54 20.57 -3.22 -4.70
C GLU A 54 19.48 -4.28 -4.51
N ALA A 55 18.22 -3.86 -4.64
CA ALA A 55 17.08 -4.75 -4.77
C ALA A 55 16.45 -4.59 -6.16
N PRO A 56 16.60 -5.57 -7.06
CA PRO A 56 16.01 -5.51 -8.41
C PRO A 56 14.49 -5.65 -8.42
N PHE A 57 13.90 -6.20 -7.35
CA PHE A 57 12.45 -6.32 -7.14
C PHE A 57 12.10 -5.83 -5.74
N GLY A 58 10.92 -5.24 -5.58
CA GLY A 58 10.48 -4.77 -4.29
C GLY A 58 8.97 -4.72 -4.13
N SER A 59 8.46 -5.11 -2.95
CA SER A 59 7.11 -4.77 -2.52
C SER A 59 7.18 -3.43 -1.81
N VAL A 60 6.65 -2.39 -2.42
CA VAL A 60 6.78 -1.00 -1.97
C VAL A 60 5.47 -0.24 -2.16
N TRP A 61 5.33 0.87 -1.48
CA TRP A 61 4.20 1.76 -1.72
C TRP A 61 4.32 2.40 -3.11
N ASN A 62 3.23 2.37 -3.87
CA ASN A 62 3.20 2.86 -5.24
C ASN A 62 3.64 4.32 -5.39
N GLY A 63 3.41 5.19 -4.40
CA GLY A 63 3.92 6.56 -4.40
C GLY A 63 5.46 6.65 -4.46
N ARG A 64 6.19 5.61 -4.01
CA ARG A 64 7.65 5.55 -4.16
C ARG A 64 8.06 5.24 -5.59
N MET A 65 7.28 4.41 -6.28
CA MET A 65 7.48 4.14 -7.71
C MET A 65 7.22 5.40 -8.55
N THR A 66 6.15 6.13 -8.24
CA THR A 66 5.86 7.43 -8.86
C THR A 66 7.02 8.41 -8.69
N ALA A 67 7.56 8.53 -7.47
CA ALA A 67 8.70 9.42 -7.20
C ALA A 67 9.98 9.02 -7.95
N LEU A 68 10.26 7.71 -8.07
CA LEU A 68 11.39 7.19 -8.85
C LEU A 68 11.24 7.52 -10.33
N ALA A 69 10.08 7.25 -10.91
CA ALA A 69 9.79 7.55 -12.32
C ALA A 69 9.90 9.05 -12.61
N GLN A 70 9.37 9.91 -11.75
CA GLN A 70 9.49 11.38 -11.85
C GLN A 70 10.96 11.86 -11.75
N SER A 71 11.80 11.12 -11.06
CA SER A 71 13.24 11.39 -10.96
C SER A 71 14.06 10.83 -12.13
N GLY A 72 13.41 10.24 -13.14
CA GLY A 72 14.06 9.66 -14.32
C GLY A 72 14.70 8.29 -14.07
N ILE A 73 14.43 7.65 -12.95
CA ILE A 73 14.90 6.28 -12.69
C ILE A 73 13.99 5.31 -13.45
N ASN A 74 14.60 4.40 -14.23
CA ASN A 74 13.87 3.41 -14.99
C ASN A 74 13.35 2.28 -14.08
N VAL A 75 12.09 2.39 -13.70
CA VAL A 75 11.38 1.42 -12.86
C VAL A 75 10.03 1.08 -13.48
N GLU A 76 9.57 -0.15 -13.25
CA GLU A 76 8.27 -0.62 -13.72
C GLU A 76 7.46 -1.14 -12.53
N THR A 77 6.14 -0.96 -12.57
CA THR A 77 5.21 -1.46 -11.56
C THR A 77 4.37 -2.58 -12.15
N SER A 78 4.45 -3.77 -11.56
CA SER A 78 3.46 -4.81 -11.81
C SER A 78 2.25 -4.56 -10.93
N TRP A 79 1.10 -4.44 -11.56
CA TRP A 79 -0.18 -4.28 -10.87
C TRP A 79 -0.93 -5.60 -10.66
N GLU A 80 -0.37 -6.69 -11.17
CA GLU A 80 -0.98 -8.00 -11.00
C GLU A 80 -1.01 -8.39 -9.51
N GLN A 81 -2.20 -8.71 -9.02
CA GLN A 81 -2.46 -8.99 -7.60
C GLN A 81 -1.98 -7.89 -6.65
N ASN A 82 -2.07 -6.62 -7.09
CA ASN A 82 -1.75 -5.52 -6.20
C ASN A 82 -2.63 -5.52 -4.95
N ILE A 83 -2.03 -5.24 -3.80
CA ILE A 83 -2.76 -5.22 -2.52
C ILE A 83 -3.03 -3.78 -2.13
N THR A 84 -4.30 -3.44 -2.09
CA THR A 84 -4.75 -2.08 -1.80
C THR A 84 -5.27 -1.97 -0.38
N ALA A 85 -4.84 -0.93 0.32
CA ALA A 85 -5.33 -0.52 1.62
C ALA A 85 -5.71 0.96 1.59
N ALA A 86 -6.75 1.33 2.32
CA ALA A 86 -7.16 2.72 2.45
C ALA A 86 -6.54 3.36 3.68
N ASP A 87 -6.00 4.57 3.51
CA ASP A 87 -5.62 5.42 4.63
C ASP A 87 -6.80 6.30 5.07
N ALA A 88 -6.83 6.68 6.34
CA ALA A 88 -7.89 7.49 6.91
C ALA A 88 -7.36 8.74 7.61
N LEU A 89 -7.96 9.88 7.32
CA LEU A 89 -7.79 11.08 8.11
C LEU A 89 -8.66 11.00 9.36
N VAL A 90 -8.07 11.09 10.53
CA VAL A 90 -8.78 10.92 11.80
C VAL A 90 -8.59 12.13 12.72
N VAL A 91 -9.61 12.41 13.52
CA VAL A 91 -9.55 13.41 14.59
C VAL A 91 -9.58 12.68 15.93
N PRO A 92 -8.48 12.68 16.72
CA PRO A 92 -8.45 12.00 18.01
C PRO A 92 -9.54 12.52 18.96
N LYS A 93 -10.09 11.62 19.78
CA LYS A 93 -11.06 11.97 20.82
C LYS A 93 -10.43 12.98 21.78
N GLY A 94 -11.15 14.07 22.07
CA GLY A 94 -10.67 15.14 22.95
C GLY A 94 -9.80 16.20 22.25
N SER A 95 -9.62 16.15 20.94
CA SER A 95 -8.99 17.24 20.20
C SER A 95 -9.69 18.57 20.45
N LYS A 96 -8.92 19.60 20.83
CA LYS A 96 -9.43 20.97 21.03
C LYS A 96 -9.77 21.67 19.71
N ASN A 97 -9.25 21.19 18.59
CA ASN A 97 -9.39 21.76 17.26
C ASN A 97 -10.26 20.88 16.33
N LYS A 98 -11.23 20.15 16.89
CA LYS A 98 -12.06 19.21 16.14
C LYS A 98 -12.73 19.86 14.93
N GLU A 99 -13.32 21.05 15.11
CA GLU A 99 -14.03 21.76 14.05
C GLU A 99 -13.09 22.12 12.89
N ALA A 100 -11.94 22.72 13.17
CA ALA A 100 -10.94 23.06 12.16
C ALA A 100 -10.39 21.80 11.46
N ALA A 101 -10.15 20.72 12.21
CA ALA A 101 -9.73 19.45 11.65
C ALA A 101 -10.77 18.85 10.71
N MET A 102 -12.06 18.92 11.04
CA MET A 102 -13.13 18.45 10.15
C MET A 102 -13.27 19.31 8.89
N GLN A 103 -13.06 20.64 8.99
CA GLN A 103 -12.99 21.51 7.81
C GLN A 103 -11.81 21.16 6.91
N PHE A 104 -10.65 20.89 7.51
CA PHE A 104 -9.48 20.43 6.76
C PHE A 104 -9.76 19.10 6.04
N ILE A 105 -10.36 18.11 6.74
CA ILE A 105 -10.72 16.83 6.12
C ILE A 105 -11.68 17.03 4.95
N ALA A 106 -12.69 17.87 5.11
CA ALA A 106 -13.63 18.17 4.03
C ALA A 106 -12.94 18.77 2.80
N LEU A 107 -11.98 19.68 3.02
CA LEU A 107 -11.17 20.26 1.94
C LEU A 107 -10.25 19.20 1.32
N ALA A 108 -9.50 18.46 2.13
CA ALA A 108 -8.53 17.46 1.67
C ALA A 108 -9.17 16.28 0.92
N THR A 109 -10.48 16.05 1.14
CA THR A 109 -11.26 15.02 0.42
C THR A 109 -12.15 15.59 -0.69
N SER A 110 -11.99 16.88 -1.02
CA SER A 110 -12.65 17.46 -2.21
C SER A 110 -12.12 16.87 -3.50
N PRO A 111 -12.90 16.88 -4.59
CA PRO A 111 -12.44 16.33 -5.87
C PRO A 111 -11.13 16.96 -6.36
N GLU A 112 -11.00 18.27 -6.24
CA GLU A 112 -9.82 19.05 -6.68
C GLU A 112 -8.57 18.68 -5.86
N ALA A 113 -8.69 18.71 -4.52
CA ALA A 113 -7.56 18.41 -3.64
C ALA A 113 -7.08 16.95 -3.81
N GLN A 114 -8.00 16.02 -4.02
CA GLN A 114 -7.67 14.63 -4.28
C GLN A 114 -7.03 14.43 -5.66
N ALA A 115 -7.46 15.16 -6.69
CA ALA A 115 -6.83 15.15 -8.01
C ALA A 115 -5.39 15.67 -7.95
N ASP A 116 -5.15 16.78 -7.25
CA ASP A 116 -3.82 17.35 -7.06
C ASP A 116 -2.91 16.42 -6.25
N LEU A 117 -3.45 15.80 -5.20
CA LEU A 117 -2.71 14.82 -4.39
C LEU A 117 -2.28 13.62 -5.24
N ALA A 118 -3.19 13.06 -6.03
CA ALA A 118 -2.91 11.93 -6.91
C ALA A 118 -1.79 12.26 -7.92
N LYS A 119 -1.80 13.46 -8.51
CA LYS A 119 -0.76 13.94 -9.42
C LYS A 119 0.63 13.99 -8.77
N ILE A 120 0.69 14.40 -7.51
CA ILE A 120 1.96 14.55 -6.78
C ILE A 120 2.47 13.21 -6.26
N THR A 121 1.56 12.37 -5.76
CA THR A 121 1.92 11.17 -4.99
C THR A 121 1.76 9.86 -5.74
N GLY A 122 0.95 9.82 -6.80
CA GLY A 122 0.54 8.59 -7.46
C GLY A 122 -0.49 7.76 -6.67
N TYR A 123 -0.97 8.24 -5.53
CA TYR A 123 -2.02 7.54 -4.78
C TYR A 123 -3.39 7.75 -5.42
N ALA A 124 -4.22 6.70 -5.36
CA ALA A 124 -5.58 6.79 -5.87
C ALA A 124 -6.43 7.75 -5.03
N PRO A 125 -7.24 8.61 -5.66
CA PRO A 125 -8.21 9.42 -4.96
C PRO A 125 -9.37 8.56 -4.46
N ILE A 126 -9.93 8.90 -3.31
CA ILE A 126 -11.15 8.29 -2.78
C ILE A 126 -12.42 8.98 -3.30
N ASN A 127 -12.30 10.19 -3.80
CA ASN A 127 -13.41 10.95 -4.34
C ASN A 127 -13.65 10.57 -5.80
N LEU A 128 -14.83 10.04 -6.11
CA LEU A 128 -15.18 9.51 -7.43
C LEU A 128 -15.25 10.57 -8.55
N ASP A 129 -15.28 11.85 -8.19
CA ASP A 129 -15.26 12.94 -9.16
C ASP A 129 -13.83 13.42 -9.50
N SER A 130 -12.84 13.06 -8.68
CA SER A 130 -11.45 13.46 -8.89
C SER A 130 -10.85 13.02 -10.24
N PRO A 131 -11.10 11.79 -10.74
CA PRO A 131 -10.59 11.36 -12.04
C PRO A 131 -11.04 12.25 -13.21
N LYS A 132 -12.20 12.91 -13.10
CA LYS A 132 -12.71 13.84 -14.11
C LYS A 132 -11.92 15.16 -14.21
N MET A 133 -11.11 15.44 -13.18
CA MET A 133 -10.29 16.65 -13.05
C MET A 133 -8.82 16.42 -13.33
N MET A 134 -8.45 15.18 -13.69
CA MET A 134 -7.07 14.77 -13.96
C MET A 134 -6.83 14.66 -15.47
N ASP A 135 -5.53 14.67 -15.81
CA ASP A 135 -5.10 14.21 -17.11
C ASP A 135 -5.52 12.74 -17.30
N PRO A 136 -6.19 12.39 -18.42
CA PRO A 136 -6.64 11.02 -18.66
C PRO A 136 -5.51 9.97 -18.67
N GLU A 137 -4.31 10.35 -19.10
CA GLU A 137 -3.16 9.44 -19.09
C GLU A 137 -2.66 9.19 -17.65
N LEU A 138 -2.63 10.24 -16.83
CA LEU A 138 -2.35 10.07 -15.40
C LEU A 138 -3.38 9.16 -14.73
N ALA A 139 -4.66 9.39 -14.95
CA ALA A 139 -5.73 8.59 -14.34
C ALA A 139 -5.59 7.09 -14.64
N LYS A 140 -5.12 6.71 -15.83
CA LYS A 140 -4.87 5.31 -16.20
C LYS A 140 -3.72 4.65 -15.42
N THR A 141 -2.82 5.42 -14.84
CA THR A 141 -1.64 4.90 -14.10
C THR A 141 -1.90 4.72 -12.63
N LEU A 142 -3.03 5.19 -12.11
CA LEU A 142 -3.34 5.14 -10.70
C LEU A 142 -3.90 3.76 -10.26
N PRO A 143 -3.77 3.39 -8.99
CA PRO A 143 -4.25 2.10 -8.47
C PRO A 143 -5.73 1.82 -8.73
N ASP A 144 -6.59 2.83 -8.71
CA ASP A 144 -8.03 2.71 -8.96
C ASP A 144 -8.40 2.34 -10.41
N ALA A 145 -7.46 2.51 -11.35
CA ALA A 145 -7.56 2.00 -12.71
C ALA A 145 -7.02 0.56 -12.88
N GLN A 146 -6.35 0.00 -11.86
CA GLN A 146 -5.64 -1.28 -11.90
C GLN A 146 -6.39 -2.37 -11.12
N THR A 147 -7.68 -2.54 -11.40
CA THR A 147 -8.58 -3.34 -10.57
C THR A 147 -8.76 -4.79 -11.02
N ALA A 148 -8.23 -5.18 -12.18
CA ALA A 148 -8.51 -6.50 -12.78
C ALA A 148 -8.15 -7.69 -11.89
N SER A 149 -7.04 -7.59 -11.13
CA SER A 149 -6.60 -8.61 -10.16
C SER A 149 -6.31 -8.01 -8.79
N GLN A 150 -6.84 -6.82 -8.50
CA GLN A 150 -6.63 -6.12 -7.24
C GLN A 150 -7.19 -6.90 -6.05
N VAL A 151 -6.44 -6.90 -4.97
CA VAL A 151 -6.81 -7.50 -3.69
C VAL A 151 -6.97 -6.40 -2.65
N ASN A 152 -8.17 -6.23 -2.12
CA ASN A 152 -8.41 -5.28 -1.05
C ASN A 152 -8.06 -5.90 0.30
N ALA A 153 -7.16 -5.25 1.05
CA ALA A 153 -6.87 -5.66 2.41
C ALA A 153 -8.10 -5.47 3.30
N ASP A 154 -8.42 -6.48 4.10
CA ASP A 154 -9.49 -6.36 5.11
C ASP A 154 -8.99 -5.53 6.29
N MET A 155 -9.32 -4.23 6.25
CA MET A 155 -8.88 -3.28 7.26
C MET A 155 -9.54 -3.52 8.63
N ASN A 156 -10.73 -4.14 8.69
CA ASN A 156 -11.37 -4.52 9.95
C ASN A 156 -10.62 -5.69 10.59
N TYR A 157 -10.30 -6.72 9.80
CA TYR A 157 -9.47 -7.83 10.26
C TYR A 157 -8.12 -7.34 10.79
N TRP A 158 -7.45 -6.44 10.07
CA TRP A 158 -6.18 -5.86 10.50
C TRP A 158 -6.31 -5.02 11.77
N ALA A 159 -7.38 -4.25 11.92
CA ALA A 159 -7.61 -3.47 13.13
C ALA A 159 -7.77 -4.35 14.38
N GLU A 160 -8.40 -5.51 14.24
CA GLU A 160 -8.62 -6.45 15.35
C GLU A 160 -7.40 -7.35 15.66
N ASN A 161 -6.59 -7.66 14.65
CA ASN A 161 -5.55 -8.69 14.77
C ASN A 161 -4.10 -8.15 14.67
N ARG A 162 -3.92 -6.84 14.45
CA ARG A 162 -2.62 -6.22 14.17
C ARG A 162 -1.54 -6.56 15.20
N ASP A 163 -1.89 -6.51 16.49
CA ASP A 163 -0.91 -6.71 17.56
C ASP A 163 -0.45 -8.17 17.60
N ALA A 164 -1.39 -9.11 17.54
CA ALA A 164 -1.08 -10.55 17.53
C ALA A 164 -0.29 -10.96 16.27
N ILE A 165 -0.64 -10.40 15.11
CA ILE A 165 0.11 -10.61 13.86
C ILE A 165 1.51 -10.01 13.98
N GLY A 166 1.63 -8.81 14.56
CA GLY A 166 2.89 -8.13 14.77
C GLY A 166 3.84 -8.93 15.67
N GLU A 167 3.36 -9.43 16.79
CA GLU A 167 4.14 -10.29 17.68
C GLU A 167 4.69 -11.53 16.94
N ARG A 168 3.87 -12.22 16.18
CA ARG A 168 4.27 -13.37 15.39
C ARG A 168 5.24 -12.99 14.25
N TRP A 169 5.02 -11.87 13.60
CA TRP A 169 5.90 -11.35 12.57
C TRP A 169 7.32 -11.09 13.09
N TYR A 170 7.44 -10.33 14.18
CA TYR A 170 8.75 -10.03 14.75
C TYR A 170 9.45 -11.27 15.32
N ALA A 171 8.70 -12.19 15.94
CA ALA A 171 9.25 -13.45 16.39
C ALA A 171 9.76 -14.33 15.23
N TRP A 172 9.08 -14.32 14.08
CA TRP A 172 9.52 -15.02 12.88
C TRP A 172 10.72 -14.33 12.23
N GLN A 173 10.72 -13.02 12.14
CA GLN A 173 11.81 -12.24 11.54
C GLN A 173 13.14 -12.41 12.32
N ALA A 174 13.08 -12.56 13.64
CA ALA A 174 14.23 -12.72 14.50
C ALA A 174 14.91 -14.10 14.44
N LYS A 175 14.27 -15.11 13.86
CA LYS A 175 14.83 -16.47 13.65
C LYS A 175 15.74 -16.49 12.43
#